data_371f61cdfda0295658c048ea6ac91ce5
#
_entry.id   371f61cdfda0295658c048ea6ac91ce5
#
_cell.length_a   1.000
_cell.length_b   1.000
_cell.length_c   1.000
_cell.angle_alpha   90.00
_cell.angle_beta   90.00
_cell.angle_gamma   90.00
#
_symmetry.space_group_name_H-M   'P 1'
#
loop_
_entity.id
_entity.type
_entity.pdbx_description
1 polymer ?
#
loop_
_entity_poly.entity_id
_entity_poly.type
_entity_poly.pdbx_seq_one_letter_code
_entity_poly.pdbx_strand_id
1 'polypeptide(L)'
;MLTTFRLKEAAGAKAKTLSGGMQRRLSIAMALISEPQILFLDEPTLGLDVLARRELWKAIERLKGQITIILTTHYMEEAESLSDRIGVMADGTLKAIGSAAELMAQKNAGTLEEAFVLLAAEGEAG
;
A
#
# COMPACT_ATOMS: atom_id res chain seq x y z
N MET A 1 -19.61 2.23 6.23
CA MET A 1 -18.68 1.48 5.36
C MET A 1 -18.65 1.99 3.93
N LEU A 2 -19.78 1.99 3.23
CA LEU A 2 -19.81 2.44 1.83
C LEU A 2 -19.42 3.89 1.67
N THR A 3 -19.83 4.78 2.59
CA THR A 3 -19.49 6.20 2.51
C THR A 3 -18.00 6.45 2.72
N THR A 4 -17.32 5.62 3.52
CA THR A 4 -15.89 5.77 3.76
C THR A 4 -15.09 5.65 2.47
N PHE A 5 -15.52 4.78 1.57
CA PHE A 5 -14.84 4.53 0.31
C PHE A 5 -15.58 5.13 -0.89
N ARG A 6 -16.57 5.99 -0.62
CA ARG A 6 -17.38 6.60 -1.67
C ARG A 6 -18.13 5.58 -2.51
N LEU A 7 -18.43 4.43 -1.93
CA LEU A 7 -19.13 3.36 -2.64
C LEU A 7 -20.64 3.57 -2.69
N LYS A 8 -21.16 4.49 -1.89
CA LYS A 8 -22.58 4.80 -1.92
C LYS A 8 -23.01 5.24 -3.32
N GLU A 9 -22.16 6.02 -4.00
CA GLU A 9 -22.44 6.47 -5.36
C GLU A 9 -22.36 5.35 -6.37
N ALA A 10 -21.51 4.35 -6.12
CA ALA A 10 -21.28 3.25 -7.02
C ALA A 10 -22.16 2.04 -6.74
N ALA A 11 -22.82 1.98 -5.58
CA ALA A 11 -23.55 0.80 -5.15
C ALA A 11 -24.66 0.37 -6.12
N GLY A 12 -25.25 1.33 -6.84
CA GLY A 12 -26.29 1.05 -7.82
C GLY A 12 -25.76 0.79 -9.22
N ALA A 13 -24.46 0.94 -9.45
CA ALA A 13 -23.89 0.75 -10.77
C ALA A 13 -23.62 -0.73 -11.03
N LYS A 14 -23.64 -1.10 -12.30
CA LYS A 14 -23.27 -2.46 -12.68
C LYS A 14 -21.75 -2.59 -12.52
N ALA A 15 -21.32 -3.74 -11.99
CA ALA A 15 -19.90 -3.98 -11.73
C ALA A 15 -19.01 -3.71 -12.96
N LYS A 16 -19.49 -4.08 -14.14
CA LYS A 16 -18.72 -3.89 -15.38
C LYS A 16 -18.50 -2.44 -15.77
N THR A 17 -19.24 -1.50 -15.16
CA THR A 17 -19.07 -0.07 -15.45
C THR A 17 -18.21 0.65 -14.42
N LEU A 18 -17.76 -0.04 -13.38
CA LEU A 18 -16.93 0.56 -12.35
C LEU A 18 -15.50 0.73 -12.85
N SER A 19 -14.87 1.85 -12.46
CA SER A 19 -13.46 2.07 -12.75
C SER A 19 -12.60 1.09 -11.94
N GLY A 20 -11.33 0.93 -12.31
CA GLY A 20 -10.40 0.10 -11.55
C GLY A 20 -10.30 0.51 -10.09
N GLY A 21 -10.27 1.82 -9.83
CA GLY A 21 -10.22 2.34 -8.47
C GLY A 21 -11.47 2.03 -7.67
N MET A 22 -12.62 2.13 -8.30
CA MET A 22 -13.89 1.80 -7.65
C MET A 22 -13.99 0.31 -7.36
N GLN A 23 -13.52 -0.52 -8.28
CA GLN A 23 -13.48 -1.97 -8.05
C GLN A 23 -12.59 -2.32 -6.88
N ARG A 24 -11.42 -1.65 -6.77
CA ARG A 24 -10.49 -1.85 -5.65
C ARG A 24 -11.11 -1.45 -4.33
N ARG A 25 -11.78 -0.29 -4.31
CA ARG A 25 -12.47 0.17 -3.09
C ARG A 25 -13.58 -0.79 -2.68
N LEU A 26 -14.32 -1.30 -3.65
CA LEU A 26 -15.38 -2.27 -3.37
C LEU A 26 -14.80 -3.54 -2.75
N SER A 27 -13.71 -4.05 -3.31
CA SER A 27 -13.06 -5.24 -2.77
C SER A 27 -12.61 -5.02 -1.32
N ILE A 28 -12.04 -3.86 -1.02
CA ILE A 28 -11.62 -3.54 0.33
C ILE A 28 -12.82 -3.45 1.27
N ALA A 29 -13.88 -2.77 0.84
CA ALA A 29 -15.09 -2.63 1.65
C ALA A 29 -15.71 -3.98 1.96
N MET A 30 -15.72 -4.88 0.98
CA MET A 30 -16.24 -6.23 1.19
C MET A 30 -15.41 -7.02 2.20
N ALA A 31 -14.09 -6.86 2.13
CA ALA A 31 -13.19 -7.49 3.11
C ALA A 31 -13.45 -6.96 4.52
N LEU A 32 -13.80 -5.67 4.64
CA LEU A 32 -14.04 -5.05 5.94
C LEU A 32 -15.36 -5.46 6.58
N ILE A 33 -16.28 -6.03 5.82
CA ILE A 33 -17.57 -6.49 6.36
C ILE A 33 -17.36 -7.52 7.46
N SER A 34 -16.32 -8.34 7.36
CA SER A 34 -16.01 -9.34 8.39
C SER A 34 -15.32 -8.76 9.63
N GLU A 35 -15.13 -7.44 9.66
CA GLU A 35 -14.48 -6.73 10.77
C GLU A 35 -13.12 -7.32 11.14
N PRO A 36 -12.17 -7.38 10.18
CA PRO A 36 -10.87 -7.98 10.43
C PRO A 36 -10.01 -7.10 11.33
N GLN A 37 -9.07 -7.73 12.03
CA GLN A 37 -8.04 -6.99 12.77
C GLN A 37 -6.84 -6.71 11.87
N ILE A 38 -6.65 -7.51 10.85
CA ILE A 38 -5.56 -7.37 9.89
C ILE A 38 -6.13 -7.43 8.48
N LEU A 39 -5.73 -6.48 7.66
CA LEU A 39 -6.12 -6.44 6.25
C LEU A 39 -4.87 -6.53 5.39
N PHE A 40 -4.85 -7.50 4.47
CA PHE A 40 -3.74 -7.66 3.53
C PHE A 40 -4.12 -7.05 2.19
N LEU A 41 -3.28 -6.16 1.68
CA LEU A 41 -3.48 -5.52 0.38
C LEU A 41 -2.25 -5.79 -0.49
N ASP A 42 -2.45 -6.54 -1.56
CA ASP A 42 -1.37 -6.89 -2.48
C ASP A 42 -1.38 -5.94 -3.66
N GLU A 43 -0.39 -5.05 -3.71
CA GLU A 43 -0.24 -4.03 -4.75
C GLU A 43 -1.58 -3.35 -5.09
N PRO A 44 -2.21 -2.71 -4.11
CA PRO A 44 -3.60 -2.24 -4.27
C PRO A 44 -3.79 -1.16 -5.35
N THR A 45 -2.75 -0.42 -5.70
CA THR A 45 -2.87 0.64 -6.70
C THR A 45 -2.27 0.29 -8.06
N LEU A 46 -1.87 -0.97 -8.23
CA LEU A 46 -1.28 -1.40 -9.50
C LEU A 46 -2.26 -1.17 -10.65
N GLY A 47 -1.79 -0.47 -11.69
CA GLY A 47 -2.60 -0.21 -12.86
C GLY A 47 -3.53 0.99 -12.76
N LEU A 48 -3.60 1.65 -11.61
CA LEU A 48 -4.44 2.83 -11.44
C LEU A 48 -3.70 4.09 -11.90
N ASP A 49 -4.46 5.06 -12.43
CA ASP A 49 -3.89 6.37 -12.74
C ASP A 49 -3.62 7.16 -11.45
N VAL A 50 -3.01 8.33 -11.57
CA VAL A 50 -2.59 9.14 -10.43
C VAL A 50 -3.77 9.53 -9.55
N LEU A 51 -4.89 9.95 -10.15
CA LEU A 51 -6.04 10.39 -9.37
C LEU A 51 -6.70 9.23 -8.62
N ALA A 52 -6.89 8.11 -9.30
CA ALA A 52 -7.48 6.92 -8.67
C ALA A 52 -6.59 6.41 -7.55
N ARG A 53 -5.27 6.44 -7.76
CA ARG A 53 -4.32 6.01 -6.73
C ARG A 53 -4.42 6.88 -5.48
N ARG A 54 -4.45 8.20 -5.66
CA ARG A 54 -4.56 9.13 -4.53
C ARG A 54 -5.86 8.97 -3.77
N GLU A 55 -6.95 8.72 -4.48
CA GLU A 55 -8.22 8.47 -3.82
C GLU A 55 -8.20 7.19 -2.99
N LEU A 56 -7.58 6.14 -3.52
CA LEU A 56 -7.45 4.89 -2.78
C LEU A 56 -6.54 5.07 -1.56
N TRP A 57 -5.45 5.83 -1.71
CA TRP A 57 -4.57 6.14 -0.58
C TRP A 57 -5.32 6.84 0.55
N LYS A 58 -6.19 7.80 0.21
CA LYS A 58 -7.00 8.48 1.21
C LYS A 58 -7.91 7.51 1.96
N ALA A 59 -8.50 6.56 1.24
CA ALA A 59 -9.35 5.56 1.86
C ALA A 59 -8.54 4.67 2.81
N ILE A 60 -7.36 4.25 2.42
CA ILE A 60 -6.48 3.43 3.25
C ILE A 60 -6.04 4.22 4.49
N GLU A 61 -5.70 5.49 4.33
CA GLU A 61 -5.32 6.35 5.45
C GLU A 61 -6.41 6.41 6.53
N ARG A 62 -7.66 6.42 6.14
CA ARG A 62 -8.77 6.46 7.10
C ARG A 62 -8.87 5.19 7.94
N LEU A 63 -8.33 4.08 7.45
CA LEU A 63 -8.34 2.82 8.17
C LEU A 63 -7.17 2.68 9.13
N LYS A 64 -6.13 3.46 8.96
CA LYS A 64 -4.96 3.40 9.83
C LYS A 64 -5.36 3.78 11.26
N GLY A 65 -4.85 3.03 12.22
CA GLY A 65 -5.21 3.23 13.61
C GLY A 65 -6.43 2.43 14.05
N GLN A 66 -7.25 1.96 13.11
CA GLN A 66 -8.41 1.13 13.41
C GLN A 66 -8.11 -0.34 13.22
N ILE A 67 -7.35 -0.66 12.19
CA ILE A 67 -6.92 -2.03 11.90
C ILE A 67 -5.47 -2.00 11.46
N THR A 68 -4.83 -3.17 11.52
CA THR A 68 -3.48 -3.33 11.01
C THR A 68 -3.56 -3.62 9.51
N ILE A 69 -2.82 -2.87 8.71
CA ILE A 69 -2.80 -3.06 7.27
C ILE A 69 -1.41 -3.53 6.85
N ILE A 70 -1.35 -4.65 6.15
CA ILE A 70 -0.12 -5.15 5.56
C ILE A 70 -0.26 -4.99 4.06
N LEU A 71 0.59 -4.17 3.48
CA LEU A 71 0.49 -3.76 2.09
C LEU A 71 1.76 -4.14 1.36
N THR A 72 1.63 -4.77 0.20
CA THR A 72 2.78 -5.00 -0.67
C THR A 72 2.74 -3.99 -1.80
N THR A 73 3.89 -3.47 -2.17
CA THR A 73 3.98 -2.52 -3.26
C THR A 73 5.41 -2.44 -3.78
N HIS A 74 5.56 -2.10 -5.05
CA HIS A 74 6.86 -1.77 -5.61
C HIS A 74 6.95 -0.28 -5.94
N TYR A 75 5.93 0.49 -5.58
CA TYR A 75 5.96 1.95 -5.74
C TYR A 75 6.54 2.58 -4.48
N MET A 76 7.71 3.18 -4.59
CA MET A 76 8.38 3.80 -3.44
C MET A 76 7.53 4.92 -2.83
N GLU A 77 6.85 5.68 -3.68
CA GLU A 77 6.00 6.75 -3.20
C GLU A 77 4.86 6.22 -2.34
N GLU A 78 4.27 5.10 -2.73
CA GLU A 78 3.20 4.47 -1.95
C GLU A 78 3.72 3.99 -0.60
N ALA A 79 4.85 3.31 -0.59
CA ALA A 79 5.45 2.83 0.64
C ALA A 79 5.76 3.99 1.58
N GLU A 80 6.37 5.05 1.06
CA GLU A 80 6.74 6.20 1.86
C GLU A 80 5.54 6.95 2.41
N SER A 81 4.49 7.11 1.57
CA SER A 81 3.33 7.91 1.95
C SER A 81 2.40 7.20 2.92
N LEU A 82 2.23 5.89 2.79
CA LEU A 82 1.24 5.15 3.56
C LEU A 82 1.78 4.38 4.74
N SER A 83 3.04 3.98 4.71
CA SER A 83 3.54 3.01 5.67
C SER A 83 4.17 3.64 6.90
N ASP A 84 3.85 3.09 8.07
CA ASP A 84 4.53 3.44 9.31
C ASP A 84 5.85 2.69 9.41
N ARG A 85 5.86 1.45 8.93
CA ARG A 85 7.07 0.63 8.88
C ARG A 85 7.14 -0.05 7.52
N ILE A 86 8.34 -0.17 6.99
CA ILE A 86 8.59 -0.73 5.67
C ILE A 86 9.54 -1.90 5.80
N GLY A 87 9.16 -3.04 5.21
CA GLY A 87 10.05 -4.17 5.06
C GLY A 87 10.57 -4.23 3.63
N VAL A 88 11.88 -4.32 3.46
CA VAL A 88 12.49 -4.45 2.15
C VAL A 88 12.73 -5.93 1.87
N MET A 89 12.07 -6.46 0.84
CA MET A 89 12.20 -7.86 0.43
C MET A 89 12.99 -7.94 -0.87
N ALA A 90 13.90 -8.89 -0.94
CA ALA A 90 14.61 -9.18 -2.17
C ALA A 90 15.04 -10.64 -2.15
N ASP A 91 14.90 -11.31 -3.28
CA ASP A 91 15.28 -12.72 -3.42
C ASP A 91 14.63 -13.61 -2.34
N GLY A 92 13.38 -13.31 -2.02
CA GLY A 92 12.62 -14.09 -1.05
C GLY A 92 13.03 -13.87 0.39
N THR A 93 13.89 -12.89 0.66
CA THR A 93 14.44 -12.65 1.99
C THR A 93 14.12 -11.22 2.46
N LEU A 94 13.78 -11.08 3.73
CA LEU A 94 13.61 -9.76 4.33
C LEU A 94 14.99 -9.17 4.59
N LYS A 95 15.33 -8.08 3.89
CA LYS A 95 16.65 -7.44 3.98
C LYS A 95 16.74 -6.41 5.09
N ALA A 96 15.65 -5.71 5.36
CA ALA A 96 15.62 -4.68 6.38
C ALA A 96 14.18 -4.35 6.71
N ILE A 97 13.97 -3.77 7.89
CA ILE A 97 12.66 -3.28 8.29
C ILE A 97 12.85 -2.02 9.14
N GLY A 98 12.00 -1.03 8.94
CA GLY A 98 12.05 0.22 9.68
C GLY A 98 11.17 1.27 9.02
N SER A 99 11.18 2.48 9.56
CA SER A 99 10.51 3.61 8.91
C SER A 99 11.31 4.01 7.68
N ALA A 100 10.71 4.82 6.81
CA ALA A 100 11.42 5.32 5.63
C ALA A 100 12.71 6.05 6.05
N ALA A 101 12.61 6.89 7.08
CA ALA A 101 13.77 7.63 7.59
C ALA A 101 14.86 6.69 8.11
N GLU A 102 14.48 5.66 8.82
CA GLU A 102 15.44 4.69 9.36
C GLU A 102 16.15 3.93 8.25
N LEU A 103 15.41 3.51 7.22
CA LEU A 103 16.00 2.79 6.09
C LEU A 103 16.96 3.67 5.30
N MET A 104 16.59 4.93 5.08
CA MET A 104 17.48 5.87 4.41
C MET A 104 18.74 6.12 5.23
N ALA A 105 18.61 6.23 6.54
CA ALA A 105 19.75 6.46 7.42
C ALA A 105 20.70 5.27 7.42
N GLN A 106 20.20 4.06 7.36
CA GLN A 106 21.03 2.85 7.34
C GLN A 106 22.02 2.85 6.17
N LYS A 107 21.62 3.42 5.06
CA LYS A 107 22.45 3.43 3.85
C LYS A 107 22.96 4.82 3.50
N ASN A 108 22.73 5.79 4.36
CA ASN A 108 23.10 7.17 4.09
C ASN A 108 22.56 7.62 2.74
N ALA A 109 21.32 7.22 2.45
CA ALA A 109 20.65 7.48 1.18
C ALA A 109 19.82 8.75 1.25
N GLY A 110 19.72 9.47 0.14
CA GLY A 110 18.94 10.69 0.07
C GLY A 110 17.48 10.45 -0.26
N THR A 111 17.15 9.25 -0.78
CA THR A 111 15.77 8.89 -1.11
C THR A 111 15.49 7.46 -0.68
N LEU A 112 14.21 7.13 -0.53
CA LEU A 112 13.84 5.77 -0.19
C LEU A 112 14.18 4.81 -1.33
N GLU A 113 14.03 5.25 -2.57
CA GLU A 113 14.37 4.42 -3.73
C GLU A 113 15.84 4.04 -3.70
N GLU A 114 16.73 5.00 -3.41
CA GLU A 114 18.15 4.73 -3.29
C GLU A 114 18.44 3.75 -2.16
N ALA A 115 17.81 3.96 -1.01
CA ALA A 115 17.95 3.03 0.12
C ALA A 115 17.50 1.62 -0.27
N PHE A 116 16.37 1.52 -0.97
CA PHE A 116 15.86 0.23 -1.43
C PHE A 116 16.86 -0.49 -2.31
N VAL A 117 17.42 0.20 -3.29
CA VAL A 117 18.40 -0.41 -4.21
C VAL A 117 19.60 -0.95 -3.44
N LEU A 118 20.10 -0.15 -2.49
CA LEU A 118 21.27 -0.57 -1.72
C LEU A 118 20.96 -1.73 -0.77
N LEU A 119 19.80 -1.69 -0.13
CA LEU A 119 19.39 -2.76 0.78
C LEU A 119 19.07 -4.05 0.04
N ALA A 120 18.43 -3.95 -1.11
CA ALA A 120 18.07 -5.13 -1.91
C ALA A 120 19.30 -5.85 -2.42
N ALA A 121 20.40 -5.12 -2.65
CA ALA A 121 21.64 -5.69 -3.15
C ALA A 121 22.48 -6.35 -2.05
N GLU A 122 22.11 -6.17 -0.77
CA GLU A 122 22.88 -6.78 0.32
C GLU A 122 22.88 -8.30 0.22
N GLY A 123 24.05 -8.87 0.36
CA GLY A 123 24.21 -10.31 0.30
C GLY A 123 24.53 -10.84 -1.09
N GLU A 124 24.35 -10.05 -2.13
CA GLU A 124 24.65 -10.47 -3.49
C GLU A 124 26.13 -10.57 -3.76
N ALA A 125 26.88 -9.71 -3.11
CA ALA A 125 28.33 -9.65 -3.31
C ALA A 125 29.09 -10.64 -2.44
N GLY A 126 28.35 -11.45 -1.70
CA GLY A 126 28.94 -12.40 -0.76
C GLY A 126 29.65 -13.58 -1.39
#